data_7fc80166de061d85786aaf229c675289
#
_entry.id   7fc80166de061d85786aaf229c675289
#
_cell.length_a   1.000
_cell.length_b   1.000
_cell.length_c   1.000
_cell.angle_alpha   90.00
_cell.angle_beta   90.00
_cell.angle_gamma   90.00
#
_symmetry.space_group_name_H-M   'P 1'
#
loop_
_entity.id
_entity.type
_entity.pdbx_description
1 polymer ?
#
loop_
_entity_poly.entity_id
_entity_poly.type
_entity_poly.pdbx_seq_one_letter_code
_entity_poly.pdbx_strand_id
1 'polypeptide(L)'
;NRVPARLMLPFQRFVGEDLAPAHAVYCIADEAWVEYTAQISALYASTRPARLMLDDDFRSLNHTAPYGCFCETHARLVSRELGYDVTPLRLRDAACGLGPDAGEVKAAWMRVNFAAQLRAAKAVERAVHAVSPKTQVGLMNSGEPAHSVQGRDMDALLRAFSGGGQCLSRPLGGAYSDALHTGAVEMLTGMSLSMDAVHS
;
A
#
# COMPACT_ATOMS: atom_id res chain seq x y z
N ASN A 1 11.66 -0.82 20.67
CA ASN A 1 11.99 -2.25 20.49
C ASN A 1 12.53 -2.43 19.07
N ARG A 2 13.85 -2.60 18.91
CA ARG A 2 14.46 -2.89 17.61
C ARG A 2 14.44 -4.40 17.39
N VAL A 3 13.81 -4.84 16.30
CA VAL A 3 13.91 -6.23 15.87
C VAL A 3 15.37 -6.52 15.54
N PRO A 4 15.99 -7.57 16.13
CA PRO A 4 17.35 -7.94 15.80
C PRO A 4 17.50 -8.17 14.27
N ALA A 5 18.60 -7.70 13.67
CA ALA A 5 18.84 -7.83 12.22
C ALA A 5 18.70 -9.27 11.70
N ARG A 6 19.03 -10.28 12.53
CA ARG A 6 18.89 -11.71 12.21
C ARG A 6 17.44 -12.19 12.06
N LEU A 7 16.46 -11.41 12.53
CA LEU A 7 15.03 -11.71 12.41
C LEU A 7 14.36 -10.91 11.30
N MET A 8 15.11 -10.07 10.58
CA MET A 8 14.58 -9.34 9.44
C MET A 8 14.51 -10.26 8.22
N LEU A 9 13.37 -10.21 7.54
CA LEU A 9 13.19 -10.95 6.30
C LEU A 9 14.04 -10.33 5.17
N PRO A 10 14.47 -11.14 4.19
CA PRO A 10 15.40 -10.70 3.15
C PRO A 10 14.72 -9.92 2.00
N PHE A 11 13.76 -9.08 2.34
CA PHE A 11 13.05 -8.26 1.37
C PHE A 11 13.66 -6.87 1.25
N GLN A 12 13.46 -6.21 0.11
CA GLN A 12 13.83 -4.82 -0.08
C GLN A 12 13.12 -3.96 0.99
N ARG A 13 13.90 -3.26 1.80
CA ARG A 13 13.34 -2.34 2.78
C ARG A 13 12.82 -1.07 2.12
N PHE A 14 11.80 -0.49 2.72
CA PHE A 14 11.36 0.85 2.40
C PHE A 14 12.51 1.85 2.65
N VAL A 15 12.65 2.83 1.76
CA VAL A 15 13.66 3.89 1.85
C VAL A 15 12.94 5.23 1.87
N GLY A 16 13.12 5.99 2.94
CA GLY A 16 12.51 7.31 3.13
C GLY A 16 13.29 8.43 2.47
N GLU A 17 12.88 9.65 2.75
CA GLU A 17 13.48 10.88 2.22
C GLU A 17 14.93 11.12 2.68
N ASP A 18 15.34 10.52 3.79
CA ASP A 18 16.73 10.50 4.25
C ASP A 18 17.63 9.51 3.49
N LEU A 19 17.05 8.76 2.53
CA LEU A 19 17.68 7.67 1.79
C LEU A 19 18.17 6.52 2.66
N ALA A 20 17.78 6.48 3.92
CA ALA A 20 18.07 5.37 4.82
C ALA A 20 16.97 4.29 4.74
N PRO A 21 17.34 3.00 4.84
CA PRO A 21 16.38 1.92 4.92
C PRO A 21 15.59 2.00 6.23
N ALA A 22 14.26 2.07 6.14
CA ALA A 22 13.39 2.09 7.30
C ALA A 22 13.52 0.81 8.13
N HIS A 23 13.33 0.93 9.44
CA HIS A 23 13.37 -0.21 10.33
C HIS A 23 12.08 -1.03 10.20
N ALA A 24 12.21 -2.33 9.88
CA ALA A 24 11.11 -3.30 9.83
C ALA A 24 9.95 -2.96 8.87
N VAL A 25 10.17 -2.07 7.90
CA VAL A 25 9.20 -1.75 6.85
C VAL A 25 9.78 -2.16 5.49
N TYR A 26 9.00 -2.91 4.72
CA TYR A 26 9.42 -3.42 3.41
C TYR A 26 8.77 -2.66 2.26
N CYS A 27 9.44 -2.70 1.12
CA CYS A 27 8.99 -2.06 -0.09
C CYS A 27 7.84 -2.85 -0.74
N ILE A 28 6.70 -2.23 -0.93
CA ILE A 28 5.54 -2.86 -1.57
C ILE A 28 5.78 -3.20 -3.06
N ALA A 29 6.82 -2.64 -3.67
CA ALA A 29 7.23 -2.97 -5.03
C ALA A 29 8.15 -4.20 -5.13
N ASP A 30 8.59 -4.77 -3.99
CA ASP A 30 9.38 -5.99 -3.95
C ASP A 30 8.51 -7.22 -4.23
N GLU A 31 8.82 -7.94 -5.30
CA GLU A 31 8.05 -9.12 -5.72
C GLU A 31 8.08 -10.24 -4.68
N ALA A 32 9.21 -10.45 -4.01
CA ALA A 32 9.34 -11.46 -2.96
C ALA A 32 8.49 -11.11 -1.73
N TRP A 33 8.39 -9.83 -1.39
CA TRP A 33 7.48 -9.37 -0.33
C TRP A 33 6.02 -9.57 -0.73
N VAL A 34 5.66 -9.27 -1.97
CA VAL A 34 4.29 -9.48 -2.50
C VAL A 34 3.90 -10.96 -2.43
N GLU A 35 4.78 -11.84 -2.90
CA GLU A 35 4.59 -13.29 -2.85
C GLU A 35 4.39 -13.79 -1.41
N TYR A 36 5.27 -13.37 -0.50
CA TYR A 36 5.18 -13.71 0.92
C TYR A 36 3.86 -13.24 1.54
N THR A 37 3.44 -12.02 1.26
CA THR A 37 2.18 -11.46 1.79
C THR A 37 0.97 -12.22 1.27
N ALA A 38 0.98 -12.60 0.00
CA ALA A 38 -0.06 -13.43 -0.60
C ALA A 38 -0.13 -14.82 0.05
N GLN A 39 1.01 -15.47 0.28
CA GLN A 39 1.09 -16.78 0.94
C GLN A 39 0.56 -16.74 2.39
N ILE A 40 0.95 -15.73 3.16
CA ILE A 40 0.46 -15.54 4.53
C ILE A 40 -1.06 -15.29 4.53
N SER A 41 -1.55 -14.49 3.59
CA SER A 41 -3.00 -14.23 3.46
C SER A 41 -3.77 -15.51 3.10
N ALA A 42 -3.24 -16.35 2.22
CA ALA A 42 -3.80 -17.67 1.92
C ALA A 42 -3.81 -18.59 3.15
N LEU A 43 -2.76 -18.57 3.97
CA LEU A 43 -2.70 -19.32 5.21
C LEU A 43 -3.81 -18.90 6.18
N TYR A 44 -4.03 -17.59 6.38
CA TYR A 44 -5.17 -17.11 7.17
C TYR A 44 -6.51 -17.53 6.55
N ALA A 45 -6.65 -17.43 5.23
CA ALA A 45 -7.87 -17.83 4.53
C ALA A 45 -8.19 -19.32 4.67
N SER A 46 -7.20 -20.19 4.96
CA SER A 46 -7.42 -21.62 5.18
C SER A 46 -8.32 -21.92 6.39
N THR A 47 -8.44 -21.00 7.34
CA THR A 47 -9.39 -21.07 8.46
C THR A 47 -10.82 -20.71 8.04
N ARG A 48 -11.03 -20.32 6.79
CA ARG A 48 -12.33 -19.94 6.19
C ARG A 48 -13.05 -18.81 6.95
N PRO A 49 -12.38 -17.71 7.27
CA PRO A 49 -13.03 -16.60 7.93
C PRO A 49 -14.07 -15.97 6.98
N ALA A 50 -15.14 -15.39 7.54
CA ALA A 50 -16.09 -14.63 6.73
C ALA A 50 -15.43 -13.40 6.09
N ARG A 51 -14.51 -12.76 6.80
CA ARG A 51 -13.78 -11.56 6.37
C ARG A 51 -12.31 -11.65 6.75
N LEU A 52 -11.45 -11.14 5.86
CA LEU A 52 -10.01 -10.97 6.08
C LEU A 52 -9.68 -9.51 5.78
N MET A 53 -9.29 -8.77 6.81
CA MET A 53 -8.93 -7.36 6.68
C MET A 53 -7.41 -7.22 6.71
N LEU A 54 -6.86 -6.56 5.70
CA LEU A 54 -5.47 -6.13 5.75
C LEU A 54 -5.36 -4.85 6.57
N ASP A 55 -4.28 -4.75 7.33
CA ASP A 55 -4.00 -3.57 8.15
C ASP A 55 -3.74 -2.33 7.29
N ASP A 56 -3.93 -1.15 7.86
CA ASP A 56 -3.69 0.13 7.21
C ASP A 56 -2.20 0.35 6.85
N ASP A 57 -1.30 -0.46 7.37
CA ASP A 57 0.10 -0.51 6.96
C ASP A 57 0.35 -1.08 5.57
N PHE A 58 -0.69 -1.56 4.88
CA PHE A 58 -0.65 -1.86 3.44
C PHE A 58 -0.60 -0.57 2.62
N ARG A 59 0.55 0.10 2.64
CA ARG A 59 0.75 1.45 2.10
C ARG A 59 2.21 1.72 1.74
N SER A 60 2.46 2.83 1.04
CA SER A 60 3.80 3.35 0.74
C SER A 60 4.23 4.46 1.72
N LEU A 61 3.76 4.39 2.95
CA LEU A 61 4.13 5.27 4.06
C LEU A 61 4.69 4.46 5.22
N ASN A 62 5.46 5.08 6.07
CA ASN A 62 5.78 4.54 7.39
C ASN A 62 5.85 5.66 8.43
N HIS A 63 5.83 5.30 9.71
CA HIS A 63 5.78 6.25 10.81
C HIS A 63 7.10 7.02 11.02
N THR A 64 8.24 6.49 10.55
CA THR A 64 9.56 7.09 10.75
C THR A 64 10.06 7.88 9.54
N ALA A 65 9.53 7.54 8.36
CA ALA A 65 9.83 8.24 7.12
C ALA A 65 8.54 8.29 6.29
N PRO A 66 7.69 9.29 6.51
CA PRO A 66 6.34 9.32 5.95
C PRO A 66 6.33 9.49 4.43
N TYR A 67 7.43 9.89 3.82
CA TYR A 67 7.54 10.09 2.39
C TYR A 67 8.51 9.09 1.77
N GLY A 68 8.09 8.41 0.69
CA GLY A 68 8.86 7.35 0.00
C GLY A 68 7.90 6.39 -0.72
N CYS A 69 8.33 5.31 -1.34
CA CYS A 69 9.66 4.68 -1.20
C CYS A 69 10.63 5.15 -2.28
N PHE A 70 11.88 5.43 -1.90
CA PHE A 70 12.96 5.86 -2.81
C PHE A 70 14.07 4.81 -2.96
N CYS A 71 13.74 3.53 -2.83
CA CYS A 71 14.68 2.43 -2.98
C CYS A 71 15.07 2.20 -4.45
N GLU A 72 16.14 1.42 -4.66
CA GLU A 72 16.60 1.05 -5.99
C GLU A 72 15.52 0.40 -6.87
N THR A 73 14.63 -0.39 -6.28
CA THR A 73 13.51 -1.00 -7.00
C THR A 73 12.57 0.07 -7.57
N HIS A 74 12.21 1.08 -6.76
CA HIS A 74 11.38 2.19 -7.25
C HIS A 74 12.09 3.02 -8.31
N ALA A 75 13.37 3.37 -8.08
CA ALA A 75 14.15 4.12 -9.05
C ALA A 75 14.23 3.40 -10.40
N ARG A 76 14.51 2.09 -10.40
CA ARG A 76 14.52 1.26 -11.61
C ARG A 76 13.16 1.21 -12.32
N LEU A 77 12.05 1.12 -11.57
CA LEU A 77 10.71 1.09 -12.15
C LEU A 77 10.35 2.44 -12.78
N VAL A 78 10.69 3.55 -12.13
CA VAL A 78 10.50 4.90 -12.67
C VAL A 78 11.38 5.12 -13.89
N SER A 79 12.65 4.69 -13.86
CA SER A 79 13.53 4.74 -15.03
C SER A 79 12.96 4.02 -16.26
N ARG A 80 12.37 2.84 -16.04
CA ARG A 80 11.71 2.08 -17.13
C ARG A 80 10.51 2.82 -17.70
N GLU A 81 9.72 3.46 -16.84
CA GLU A 81 8.55 4.20 -17.28
C GLU A 81 8.91 5.45 -18.08
N LEU A 82 9.97 6.14 -17.66
CA LEU A 82 10.42 7.39 -18.29
C LEU A 82 11.34 7.16 -19.50
N GLY A 83 11.97 5.98 -19.62
CA GLY A 83 12.90 5.66 -20.68
C GLY A 83 14.31 6.24 -20.47
N TYR A 84 14.63 6.74 -19.28
CA TYR A 84 15.96 7.22 -18.91
C TYR A 84 16.27 6.93 -17.44
N ASP A 85 17.55 6.99 -17.06
CA ASP A 85 18.00 6.63 -15.72
C ASP A 85 17.60 7.66 -14.67
N VAL A 86 16.93 7.16 -13.62
CA VAL A 86 16.58 7.90 -12.41
C VAL A 86 17.19 7.19 -11.20
N THR A 87 18.11 7.85 -10.52
CA THR A 87 18.71 7.33 -9.30
C THR A 87 17.76 7.51 -8.09
N PRO A 88 17.95 6.77 -6.99
CA PRO A 88 17.19 7.01 -5.74
C PRO A 88 17.24 8.44 -5.25
N LEU A 89 18.41 9.10 -5.34
CA LEU A 89 18.58 10.49 -4.96
C LEU A 89 17.76 11.42 -5.85
N ARG A 90 17.85 11.26 -7.17
CA ARG A 90 17.05 12.05 -8.12
C ARG A 90 15.56 11.83 -7.92
N LEU A 91 15.15 10.59 -7.67
CA LEU A 91 13.75 10.25 -7.40
C LEU A 91 13.24 10.97 -6.15
N ARG A 92 14.01 10.92 -5.04
CA ARG A 92 13.70 11.63 -3.81
C ARG A 92 13.60 13.14 -4.04
N ASP A 93 14.59 13.72 -4.70
CA ASP A 93 14.64 15.16 -4.95
C ASP A 93 13.43 15.62 -5.78
N ALA A 94 13.12 14.91 -6.86
CA ALA A 94 11.97 15.20 -7.71
C ALA A 94 10.63 15.04 -6.95
N ALA A 95 10.48 14.00 -6.15
CA ALA A 95 9.28 13.82 -5.33
C ALA A 95 9.08 14.96 -4.32
N CYS A 96 10.17 15.56 -3.83
CA CYS A 96 10.18 16.75 -2.99
C CYS A 96 10.07 18.07 -3.78
N GLY A 97 9.89 18.02 -5.09
CA GLY A 97 9.74 19.20 -5.95
C GLY A 97 11.06 19.86 -6.36
N LEU A 98 12.19 19.18 -6.23
CA LEU A 98 13.52 19.68 -6.56
C LEU A 98 13.97 19.19 -7.95
N GLY A 99 14.51 20.11 -8.74
CA GLY A 99 15.03 19.82 -10.08
C GLY A 99 14.08 20.23 -11.22
N PRO A 100 14.61 20.38 -12.44
CA PRO A 100 13.87 20.93 -13.59
C PRO A 100 12.77 19.98 -14.11
N ASP A 101 12.92 18.69 -13.92
CA ASP A 101 12.00 17.62 -14.35
C ASP A 101 11.20 17.03 -13.17
N ALA A 102 11.17 17.71 -12.03
CA ALA A 102 10.56 17.21 -10.80
C ALA A 102 9.10 16.77 -10.99
N GLY A 103 8.32 17.52 -11.76
CA GLY A 103 6.90 17.21 -12.01
C GLY A 103 6.72 15.89 -12.77
N GLU A 104 7.52 15.65 -13.80
CA GLU A 104 7.47 14.42 -14.61
C GLU A 104 7.88 13.18 -13.81
N VAL A 105 9.03 13.25 -13.13
CA VAL A 105 9.57 12.17 -12.31
C VAL A 105 8.64 11.85 -11.15
N LYS A 106 8.10 12.87 -10.46
CA LYS A 106 7.11 12.69 -9.39
C LYS A 106 5.84 12.02 -9.89
N ALA A 107 5.32 12.43 -11.04
CA ALA A 107 4.12 11.82 -11.61
C ALA A 107 4.36 10.34 -11.97
N ALA A 108 5.50 9.99 -12.55
CA ALA A 108 5.89 8.60 -12.80
C ALA A 108 6.03 7.81 -11.50
N TRP A 109 6.67 8.37 -10.49
CA TRP A 109 6.79 7.74 -9.18
C TRP A 109 5.43 7.47 -8.52
N MET A 110 4.48 8.40 -8.59
CA MET A 110 3.11 8.19 -8.07
C MET A 110 2.41 7.03 -8.79
N ARG A 111 2.55 6.94 -10.12
CA ARG A 111 2.00 5.81 -10.89
C ARG A 111 2.65 4.48 -10.52
N VAL A 112 3.97 4.46 -10.36
CA VAL A 112 4.72 3.27 -9.92
C VAL A 112 4.30 2.82 -8.52
N ASN A 113 4.17 3.74 -7.58
CA ASN A 113 3.69 3.46 -6.22
C ASN A 113 2.30 2.80 -6.26
N PHE A 114 1.38 3.40 -6.99
CA PHE A 114 0.03 2.88 -7.08
C PHE A 114 -0.04 1.52 -7.80
N ALA A 115 0.69 1.37 -8.90
CA ALA A 115 0.78 0.10 -9.63
C ALA A 115 1.33 -1.04 -8.74
N ALA A 116 2.31 -0.73 -7.87
CA ALA A 116 2.85 -1.69 -6.92
C ALA A 116 1.80 -2.11 -5.87
N GLN A 117 1.08 -1.14 -5.28
CA GLN A 117 -0.02 -1.42 -4.34
C GLN A 117 -1.12 -2.26 -4.99
N LEU A 118 -1.53 -1.90 -6.20
CA LEU A 118 -2.58 -2.61 -6.94
C LEU A 118 -2.17 -4.04 -7.28
N ARG A 119 -0.90 -4.24 -7.67
CA ARG A 119 -0.35 -5.59 -7.93
C ARG A 119 -0.36 -6.45 -6.66
N ALA A 120 0.06 -5.90 -5.53
CA ALA A 120 0.07 -6.60 -4.25
C ALA A 120 -1.36 -6.93 -3.79
N ALA A 121 -2.31 -6.00 -3.90
CA ALA A 121 -3.71 -6.24 -3.58
C ALA A 121 -4.30 -7.39 -4.40
N LYS A 122 -4.08 -7.39 -5.73
CA LYS A 122 -4.52 -8.48 -6.62
C LYS A 122 -3.85 -9.82 -6.31
N ALA A 123 -2.60 -9.81 -5.87
CA ALA A 123 -1.91 -11.05 -5.46
C ALA A 123 -2.52 -11.65 -4.20
N VAL A 124 -2.81 -10.81 -3.21
CA VAL A 124 -3.49 -11.22 -1.97
C VAL A 124 -4.89 -11.74 -2.29
N GLU A 125 -5.67 -11.00 -3.03
CA GLU A 125 -7.04 -11.38 -3.43
C GLU A 125 -7.06 -12.76 -4.09
N ARG A 126 -6.24 -12.99 -5.11
CA ARG A 126 -6.17 -14.28 -5.81
C ARG A 126 -5.75 -15.40 -4.87
N ALA A 127 -4.78 -15.18 -3.99
CA ALA A 127 -4.30 -16.17 -3.06
C ALA A 127 -5.36 -16.56 -2.03
N VAL A 128 -6.10 -15.59 -1.51
CA VAL A 128 -7.21 -15.82 -0.57
C VAL A 128 -8.35 -16.58 -1.25
N HIS A 129 -8.81 -16.11 -2.41
CA HIS A 129 -9.95 -16.73 -3.09
C HIS A 129 -9.63 -18.10 -3.69
N ALA A 130 -8.38 -18.41 -3.99
CA ALA A 130 -7.95 -19.76 -4.36
C ALA A 130 -8.16 -20.77 -3.23
N VAL A 131 -8.07 -20.34 -1.96
CA VAL A 131 -8.24 -21.18 -0.77
C VAL A 131 -9.65 -21.09 -0.20
N SER A 132 -10.21 -19.91 -0.13
CA SER A 132 -11.53 -19.62 0.45
C SER A 132 -12.32 -18.62 -0.40
N PRO A 133 -13.03 -19.09 -1.45
CA PRO A 133 -13.73 -18.21 -2.41
C PRO A 133 -14.83 -17.33 -1.80
N LYS A 134 -15.29 -17.65 -0.59
CA LYS A 134 -16.36 -16.92 0.11
C LYS A 134 -15.83 -15.88 1.10
N THR A 135 -14.55 -15.89 1.41
CA THR A 135 -13.94 -14.90 2.31
C THR A 135 -13.92 -13.53 1.65
N GLN A 136 -14.57 -12.56 2.26
CA GLN A 136 -14.45 -11.17 1.81
C GLN A 136 -13.06 -10.64 2.20
N VAL A 137 -12.37 -10.01 1.24
CA VAL A 137 -11.07 -9.37 1.50
C VAL A 137 -11.27 -7.85 1.48
N GLY A 138 -10.70 -7.18 2.45
CA GLY A 138 -10.81 -5.74 2.58
C GLY A 138 -9.56 -5.10 3.17
N LEU A 139 -9.60 -3.78 3.31
CA LEU A 139 -8.50 -2.96 3.79
C LEU A 139 -8.96 -2.06 4.93
N MET A 140 -8.18 -2.00 6.00
CA MET A 140 -8.27 -0.94 6.98
C MET A 140 -7.61 0.31 6.39
N ASN A 141 -8.23 1.47 6.58
CA ASN A 141 -7.74 2.74 6.04
C ASN A 141 -7.33 3.69 7.13
N SER A 142 -6.33 4.50 6.83
CA SER A 142 -5.90 5.63 7.66
C SER A 142 -5.42 6.77 6.77
N GLY A 143 -5.70 8.02 7.18
CA GLY A 143 -5.03 9.20 6.63
C GLY A 143 -5.06 9.35 5.11
N GLU A 144 -6.18 9.11 4.44
CA GLU A 144 -6.29 9.07 2.97
C GLU A 144 -5.66 10.28 2.25
N PRO A 145 -5.78 11.53 2.72
CA PRO A 145 -5.09 12.65 2.09
C PRO A 145 -3.58 12.48 2.00
N ALA A 146 -2.95 11.89 3.03
CA ALA A 146 -1.51 11.62 3.02
C ALA A 146 -1.11 10.53 2.01
N HIS A 147 -1.99 9.57 1.75
CA HIS A 147 -1.75 8.52 0.75
C HIS A 147 -1.96 9.01 -0.67
N SER A 148 -2.92 9.91 -0.89
CA SER A 148 -3.24 10.46 -2.20
C SER A 148 -2.06 11.21 -2.82
N VAL A 149 -1.26 11.92 -2.01
CA VAL A 149 -0.07 12.63 -2.49
C VAL A 149 1.05 11.70 -2.98
N GLN A 150 0.93 10.41 -2.72
CA GLN A 150 1.82 9.36 -3.21
C GLN A 150 1.20 8.50 -4.33
N GLY A 151 0.09 8.94 -4.88
CA GLY A 151 -0.56 8.33 -6.04
C GLY A 151 -1.60 7.25 -5.71
N ARG A 152 -2.00 7.06 -4.43
CA ARG A 152 -2.99 6.06 -4.07
C ARG A 152 -4.37 6.41 -4.61
N ASP A 153 -4.97 5.48 -5.33
CA ASP A 153 -6.38 5.47 -5.72
C ASP A 153 -7.11 4.42 -4.88
N MET A 154 -7.88 4.90 -3.91
CA MET A 154 -8.55 4.04 -2.93
C MET A 154 -9.65 3.19 -3.58
N ASP A 155 -10.44 3.74 -4.49
CA ASP A 155 -11.51 3.00 -5.17
C ASP A 155 -10.93 1.80 -5.94
N ALA A 156 -9.92 2.04 -6.78
CA ALA A 156 -9.28 0.98 -7.55
C ALA A 156 -8.60 -0.07 -6.65
N LEU A 157 -8.00 0.36 -5.53
CA LEU A 157 -7.35 -0.54 -4.58
C LEU A 157 -8.37 -1.46 -3.90
N LEU A 158 -9.47 -0.91 -3.40
CA LEU A 158 -10.52 -1.69 -2.73
C LEU A 158 -11.24 -2.64 -3.70
N ARG A 159 -11.48 -2.20 -4.95
CA ARG A 159 -11.99 -3.11 -6.01
C ARG A 159 -11.02 -4.25 -6.30
N ALA A 160 -9.72 -3.99 -6.25
CA ALA A 160 -8.72 -5.04 -6.43
C ALA A 160 -8.77 -6.09 -5.33
N PHE A 161 -9.00 -5.69 -4.08
CA PHE A 161 -9.18 -6.64 -2.98
C PHE A 161 -10.50 -7.41 -3.04
N SER A 162 -11.54 -6.79 -3.57
CA SER A 162 -12.87 -7.44 -3.61
C SER A 162 -13.00 -8.55 -4.65
N GLY A 163 -12.09 -8.62 -5.65
CA GLY A 163 -12.17 -9.61 -6.72
C GLY A 163 -13.47 -9.54 -7.55
N GLY A 164 -14.09 -8.35 -7.64
CA GLY A 164 -15.37 -8.14 -8.30
C GLY A 164 -16.59 -8.31 -7.39
N GLY A 165 -16.39 -8.69 -6.13
CA GLY A 165 -17.43 -8.76 -5.11
C GLY A 165 -17.69 -7.41 -4.44
N GLN A 166 -18.38 -7.45 -3.31
CA GLN A 166 -18.61 -6.27 -2.49
C GLN A 166 -17.29 -5.80 -1.87
N CYS A 167 -16.96 -4.53 -2.06
CA CYS A 167 -15.81 -3.92 -1.44
C CYS A 167 -16.00 -3.81 0.08
N LEU A 168 -14.93 -4.10 0.81
CA LEU A 168 -14.90 -4.06 2.26
C LEU A 168 -13.81 -3.09 2.70
N SER A 169 -14.19 -2.10 3.50
CA SER A 169 -13.26 -1.15 4.09
C SER A 169 -13.62 -0.90 5.54
N ARG A 170 -12.60 -0.74 6.37
CA ARG A 170 -12.71 -0.14 7.69
C ARG A 170 -12.07 1.25 7.62
N PRO A 171 -12.82 2.31 7.83
CA PRO A 171 -12.26 3.65 7.76
C PRO A 171 -11.34 3.91 8.96
N LEU A 172 -10.30 4.65 8.72
CA LEU A 172 -9.46 5.35 9.69
C LEU A 172 -9.01 4.50 10.90
N GLY A 173 -7.95 3.76 10.71
CA GLY A 173 -7.38 2.92 11.76
C GLY A 173 -7.12 3.59 13.11
N GLY A 174 -6.92 4.88 13.19
CA GLY A 174 -6.63 5.61 14.43
C GLY A 174 -7.66 6.64 14.89
N ALA A 175 -8.67 6.95 14.07
CA ALA A 175 -9.64 8.01 14.35
C ALA A 175 -11.07 7.47 14.41
N TYR A 176 -11.28 6.56 15.30
CA TYR A 176 -12.51 5.75 15.40
C TYR A 176 -13.80 6.52 15.63
N SER A 177 -13.74 7.76 16.03
CA SER A 177 -14.91 8.60 16.34
C SER A 177 -15.20 9.68 15.32
N ASP A 178 -14.45 9.76 14.24
CA ASP A 178 -14.60 10.84 13.27
C ASP A 178 -15.55 10.44 12.13
N ALA A 179 -16.83 10.71 12.35
CA ALA A 179 -17.88 10.45 11.37
C ALA A 179 -17.68 11.22 10.04
N LEU A 180 -16.99 12.37 10.09
CA LEU A 180 -16.67 13.14 8.90
C LEU A 180 -15.72 12.37 7.98
N HIS A 181 -14.70 11.75 8.54
CA HIS A 181 -13.76 10.93 7.78
C HIS A 181 -14.43 9.69 7.19
N THR A 182 -15.36 9.07 7.92
CA THR A 182 -16.16 7.95 7.42
C THR A 182 -16.96 8.36 6.19
N GLY A 183 -17.66 9.48 6.27
CA GLY A 183 -18.42 10.04 5.15
C GLY A 183 -17.53 10.43 3.97
N ALA A 184 -16.32 10.93 4.22
CA ALA A 184 -15.36 11.24 3.16
C ALA A 184 -14.89 9.98 2.41
N VAL A 185 -14.65 8.87 3.11
CA VAL A 185 -14.30 7.60 2.47
C VAL A 185 -15.44 7.09 1.60
N GLU A 186 -16.67 7.11 2.08
CA GLU A 186 -17.85 6.74 1.28
C GLU A 186 -18.03 7.62 0.04
N MET A 187 -17.87 8.93 0.18
CA MET A 187 -17.93 9.87 -0.94
C MET A 187 -16.86 9.60 -2.00
N LEU A 188 -15.63 9.34 -1.57
CA LEU A 188 -14.50 9.12 -2.48
C LEU A 188 -14.56 7.77 -3.19
N THR A 189 -15.06 6.74 -2.52
CA THR A 189 -15.03 5.37 -3.03
C THR A 189 -16.38 4.91 -3.59
N GLY A 190 -17.45 5.62 -3.31
CA GLY A 190 -18.81 5.20 -3.69
C GLY A 190 -19.21 3.86 -3.08
N MET A 191 -18.67 3.52 -1.92
CA MET A 191 -18.84 2.23 -1.26
C MET A 191 -19.59 2.36 0.04
N SER A 192 -20.45 1.37 0.31
CA SER A 192 -21.00 1.19 1.65
C SER A 192 -19.95 0.61 2.57
N LEU A 193 -19.74 1.26 3.70
CA LEU A 193 -18.91 0.74 4.77
C LEU A 193 -19.65 -0.37 5.52
N SER A 194 -18.93 -1.41 5.94
CA SER A 194 -19.56 -2.42 6.80
C SER A 194 -19.86 -1.85 8.18
N MET A 195 -20.96 -2.29 8.80
CA MET A 195 -21.29 -1.87 10.17
C MET A 195 -20.18 -2.21 11.16
N ASP A 196 -19.51 -3.33 10.98
CA ASP A 196 -18.37 -3.72 11.80
C ASP A 196 -17.18 -2.77 11.64
N ALA A 197 -17.04 -2.13 10.48
CA ALA A 197 -16.02 -1.14 10.24
C ALA A 197 -16.28 0.20 10.97
N VAL A 198 -17.54 0.46 11.33
CA VAL A 198 -17.94 1.70 12.01
C VAL A 198 -17.89 1.57 13.53
N HIS A 199 -18.09 0.37 14.06
CA HIS A 199 -18.27 0.13 15.50
C HIS A 199 -17.18 -0.69 16.18
N SER A 200 -16.18 -1.11 15.46
CA SER A 200 -15.00 -1.80 16.02
C SER A 200 -13.87 -0.81 16.26
#